data_85cdd633fe04560bea7f6be617138867
#
_entry.id   85cdd633fe04560bea7f6be617138867
#
_cell.length_a   1.000
_cell.length_b   1.000
_cell.length_c   1.000
_cell.angle_alpha   90.00
_cell.angle_beta   90.00
_cell.angle_gamma   90.00
#
_symmetry.space_group_name_H-M   'P 1'
#
loop_
_entity.id
_entity.type
_entity.pdbx_description
1 polymer ?
#
loop_
_entity_poly.entity_id
_entity_poly.type
_entity_poly.pdbx_seq_one_letter_code
_entity_poly.pdbx_strand_id
1 'polypeptide(L)'
;MRVRITLVTFSFVFLSCFCSVASATPKTFLTLNSQPGDYVGQGITQTLTPADGTFSVSNTSDTISILFENSTQFWGLDFGSASTAKFGWGEYDGAQRTPFRSPTRPGIDVTGDGRGCNTDTGRFLVSDFALNTDGTIARLAIDFEQHCEGATPALYGSFRYNSSVAAVPRLAIASTYTLKGNAGTSDAFVTLSLCLPSTTIVQVNYATADATAVQGTDYVNTTGTAMFQPGITSQTITIPIVGDFLARGNKSFRVKLSAPSGAPIGAASAGILIRDPNAAQTVLAMSSQPGDYIGGGLQYLITPSDGTFTPSNSANVVSFFVNNGDEWSTYFAGPTTARLGRGDYENAQRYPFQPAGTPGLSVYGDGRGCNTLTGNFQVLQAGYNSSSVLESFSANFEQHCEGGVPALFGWLRYHAKLQQFSVTDAVISGSSAVFTVTLSPSNATSLSVDFATADGTAIAGTDYVSTPQTVTFSPGMTEQTVTVPLINPGANSKTFYGELSAPTGAPVWIGRGSATF
;
A
#
# COMPACT_ATOMS: atom_id res chain seq x y z
N MET A 1 66.17 7.15 50.45
CA MET A 1 65.54 8.31 49.82
C MET A 1 64.13 7.90 49.36
N ARG A 2 63.09 8.25 50.17
CA ARG A 2 61.70 7.84 49.88
C ARG A 2 61.03 9.03 49.21
N VAL A 3 60.59 8.82 47.95
CA VAL A 3 59.78 9.80 47.21
C VAL A 3 58.31 9.64 47.61
N ARG A 4 57.72 10.70 48.14
CA ARG A 4 56.28 10.80 48.40
C ARG A 4 55.59 11.31 47.12
N ILE A 5 54.70 10.53 46.56
CA ILE A 5 53.82 10.95 45.49
C ILE A 5 52.53 11.46 46.17
N THR A 6 52.28 12.75 45.98
CA THR A 6 51.04 13.40 46.44
C THR A 6 49.99 13.26 45.34
N LEU A 7 48.91 12.50 45.62
CA LEU A 7 47.76 12.36 44.74
C LEU A 7 46.90 13.62 44.85
N VAL A 8 46.80 14.37 43.80
CA VAL A 8 45.83 15.51 43.69
C VAL A 8 44.56 14.95 43.09
N THR A 9 43.53 14.80 43.91
CA THR A 9 42.13 14.44 43.50
C THR A 9 41.45 15.66 42.92
N PHE A 10 41.23 15.70 41.60
CA PHE A 10 40.32 16.66 40.95
C PHE A 10 38.88 16.16 41.15
N SER A 11 38.10 16.80 41.99
CA SER A 11 36.65 16.64 42.07
C SER A 11 36.02 17.35 40.90
N PHE A 12 35.56 16.62 39.88
CA PHE A 12 34.64 17.13 38.88
C PHE A 12 33.24 17.22 39.49
N VAL A 13 32.81 18.44 39.80
CA VAL A 13 31.40 18.72 40.10
C VAL A 13 30.66 18.71 38.77
N PHE A 14 29.95 17.61 38.47
CA PHE A 14 28.95 17.56 37.42
C PHE A 14 27.75 18.42 37.87
N LEU A 15 27.70 19.66 37.39
CA LEU A 15 26.49 20.48 37.46
C LEU A 15 25.54 19.94 36.40
N SER A 16 24.72 18.93 36.79
CA SER A 16 23.57 18.46 35.97
C SER A 16 22.55 19.60 35.93
N CYS A 17 22.59 20.37 34.86
CA CYS A 17 21.50 21.29 34.51
C CYS A 17 20.29 20.43 34.17
N PHE A 18 19.48 20.06 35.15
CA PHE A 18 18.13 19.58 34.93
C PHE A 18 17.32 20.72 34.33
N CYS A 19 17.27 20.79 33.01
CA CYS A 19 16.24 21.56 32.34
C CYS A 19 14.92 20.85 32.68
N SER A 20 14.25 21.33 33.74
CA SER A 20 12.88 20.91 34.01
C SER A 20 12.02 21.43 32.85
N VAL A 21 11.77 20.59 31.88
CA VAL A 21 10.70 20.83 30.92
C VAL A 21 9.43 20.88 31.76
N ALA A 22 8.88 22.07 31.94
CA ALA A 22 7.59 22.22 32.61
C ALA A 22 6.58 21.32 31.90
N SER A 23 6.21 20.23 32.53
CA SER A 23 5.18 19.33 32.01
C SER A 23 3.90 20.15 31.97
N ALA A 24 3.37 20.37 30.77
CA ALA A 24 2.08 21.05 30.62
C ALA A 24 1.03 20.27 31.41
N THR A 25 0.21 20.98 32.18
CA THR A 25 -0.87 20.36 32.97
C THR A 25 -1.81 19.60 32.04
N PRO A 26 -2.13 18.33 32.30
CA PRO A 26 -3.09 17.58 31.52
C PRO A 26 -4.44 18.29 31.47
N LYS A 27 -5.06 18.29 30.29
CA LYS A 27 -6.34 18.97 30.04
C LYS A 27 -7.33 18.01 29.38
N THR A 28 -8.62 18.30 29.58
CA THR A 28 -9.72 17.67 28.84
C THR A 28 -10.50 18.76 28.12
N PHE A 29 -10.62 18.64 26.80
CA PHE A 29 -11.42 19.55 25.97
C PHE A 29 -11.67 18.96 24.57
N LEU A 30 -12.71 19.49 23.90
CA LEU A 30 -12.99 19.27 22.50
C LEU A 30 -13.00 20.62 21.79
N THR A 31 -12.10 20.81 20.83
CA THR A 31 -12.16 21.97 19.92
C THR A 31 -12.67 21.48 18.57
N LEU A 32 -13.64 22.19 18.02
CA LEU A 32 -14.23 21.98 16.71
C LEU A 32 -13.99 23.22 15.87
N ASN A 33 -13.59 23.03 14.60
CA ASN A 33 -13.36 24.08 13.63
C ASN A 33 -13.94 23.62 12.29
N SER A 34 -15.18 23.99 12.05
CA SER A 34 -15.93 23.60 10.86
C SER A 34 -15.76 24.65 9.76
N GLN A 35 -15.47 24.18 8.55
CA GLN A 35 -15.46 25.04 7.37
C GLN A 35 -16.88 25.46 6.98
N PRO A 36 -17.06 26.65 6.37
CA PRO A 36 -18.35 27.04 5.80
C PRO A 36 -18.84 26.00 4.78
N GLY A 37 -20.05 25.50 4.98
CA GLY A 37 -20.66 24.46 4.13
C GLY A 37 -20.45 23.02 4.64
N ASP A 38 -19.66 22.79 5.68
CA ASP A 38 -19.67 21.50 6.37
C ASP A 38 -21.02 21.25 7.05
N TYR A 39 -21.57 20.06 6.83
CA TYR A 39 -22.95 19.72 7.26
C TYR A 39 -23.06 19.54 8.77
N VAL A 40 -22.08 18.93 9.41
CA VAL A 40 -22.14 18.61 10.85
C VAL A 40 -21.89 19.84 11.70
N GLY A 41 -20.76 20.50 11.49
CA GLY A 41 -20.35 21.64 12.31
C GLY A 41 -20.92 22.99 11.85
N GLN A 42 -21.57 23.09 10.68
CA GLN A 42 -22.26 24.29 10.18
C GLN A 42 -21.40 25.57 10.13
N GLY A 43 -20.09 25.44 9.91
CA GLY A 43 -19.15 26.56 9.86
C GLY A 43 -18.81 27.17 11.21
N ILE A 44 -19.12 26.51 12.34
CA ILE A 44 -18.79 27.02 13.69
C ILE A 44 -17.36 26.69 14.11
N THR A 45 -16.82 27.55 14.97
CA THR A 45 -15.61 27.27 15.75
C THR A 45 -15.94 27.36 17.21
N GLN A 46 -15.70 26.27 17.98
CA GLN A 46 -15.97 26.23 19.42
C GLN A 46 -14.97 25.35 20.16
N THR A 47 -14.83 25.62 21.45
CA THR A 47 -14.06 24.78 22.38
C THR A 47 -14.97 24.45 23.58
N LEU A 48 -15.14 23.16 23.83
CA LEU A 48 -15.93 22.61 24.93
C LEU A 48 -14.99 22.04 25.98
N THR A 49 -15.27 22.33 27.24
CA THR A 49 -14.46 21.91 28.40
C THR A 49 -15.34 21.21 29.44
N PRO A 50 -14.80 20.57 30.47
CA PRO A 50 -15.60 20.04 31.59
C PRO A 50 -16.43 21.08 32.35
N ALA A 51 -16.16 22.39 32.16
CA ALA A 51 -17.02 23.45 32.70
C ALA A 51 -18.30 23.66 31.88
N ASP A 52 -18.30 23.23 30.61
CA ASP A 52 -19.41 23.41 29.67
C ASP A 52 -20.36 22.20 29.63
N GLY A 53 -19.90 21.01 30.07
CA GLY A 53 -20.66 19.76 30.05
C GLY A 53 -19.87 18.56 30.47
N THR A 54 -20.43 17.39 30.25
CA THR A 54 -19.84 16.10 30.66
C THR A 54 -19.18 15.40 29.47
N PHE A 55 -17.95 14.92 29.65
CA PHE A 55 -17.26 14.03 28.71
C PHE A 55 -17.33 12.60 29.21
N SER A 56 -17.79 11.68 28.37
CA SER A 56 -17.68 10.24 28.56
C SER A 56 -16.80 9.64 27.49
N VAL A 57 -15.84 8.80 27.90
CA VAL A 57 -14.89 8.15 26.97
C VAL A 57 -14.93 6.65 27.22
N SER A 58 -15.16 5.89 26.18
CA SER A 58 -15.17 4.42 26.22
C SER A 58 -14.36 3.83 25.08
N ASN A 59 -13.98 2.56 25.19
CA ASN A 59 -13.19 1.88 24.16
C ASN A 59 -13.54 0.40 24.05
N THR A 60 -13.34 -0.11 22.84
CA THR A 60 -13.17 -1.54 22.55
C THR A 60 -11.70 -1.82 22.20
N SER A 61 -11.39 -2.98 21.61
CA SER A 61 -10.04 -3.29 21.14
C SER A 61 -9.61 -2.43 19.96
N ASP A 62 -10.55 -1.99 19.12
CA ASP A 62 -10.33 -1.33 17.84
C ASP A 62 -11.06 0.00 17.67
N THR A 63 -11.87 0.42 18.66
CA THR A 63 -12.68 1.65 18.58
C THR A 63 -12.61 2.46 19.86
N ILE A 64 -12.58 3.79 19.73
CA ILE A 64 -12.74 4.77 20.81
C ILE A 64 -14.03 5.53 20.53
N SER A 65 -14.90 5.64 21.54
CA SER A 65 -16.12 6.44 21.52
C SER A 65 -16.04 7.55 22.56
N ILE A 66 -16.32 8.77 22.13
CA ILE A 66 -16.30 9.98 22.94
C ILE A 66 -17.67 10.61 22.84
N LEU A 67 -18.25 10.94 23.98
CA LEU A 67 -19.49 11.65 24.09
C LEU A 67 -19.26 12.92 24.89
N PHE A 68 -19.72 14.06 24.37
CA PHE A 68 -19.90 15.29 25.12
C PHE A 68 -21.38 15.64 25.13
N GLU A 69 -21.90 15.97 26.30
CA GLU A 69 -23.29 16.39 26.45
C GLU A 69 -23.46 17.46 27.52
N ASN A 70 -24.40 18.36 27.27
CA ASN A 70 -24.96 19.30 28.23
C ASN A 70 -26.45 19.51 27.96
N SER A 71 -27.10 20.49 28.57
CA SER A 71 -28.53 20.76 28.38
C SER A 71 -28.93 21.25 26.96
N THR A 72 -27.99 21.64 26.12
CA THR A 72 -28.23 22.27 24.80
C THR A 72 -27.48 21.68 23.65
N GLN A 73 -26.41 20.94 23.92
CA GLN A 73 -25.50 20.40 22.91
C GLN A 73 -25.18 18.93 23.18
N PHE A 74 -25.02 18.21 22.06
CA PHE A 74 -24.58 16.82 22.04
C PHE A 74 -23.56 16.64 20.93
N TRP A 75 -22.41 16.04 21.26
CA TRP A 75 -21.37 15.65 20.28
C TRP A 75 -20.91 14.22 20.55
N GLY A 76 -21.06 13.38 19.52
CA GLY A 76 -20.54 12.01 19.51
C GLY A 76 -19.37 11.91 18.54
N LEU A 77 -18.27 11.29 18.95
CA LEU A 77 -17.10 11.08 18.13
C LEU A 77 -16.65 9.62 18.27
N ASP A 78 -16.63 8.91 17.16
CA ASP A 78 -16.18 7.52 17.08
C ASP A 78 -14.96 7.41 16.16
N PHE A 79 -13.87 6.85 16.69
CA PHE A 79 -12.62 6.61 15.97
C PHE A 79 -12.27 5.13 16.03
N GLY A 80 -11.99 4.52 14.88
CA GLY A 80 -11.65 3.10 14.80
C GLY A 80 -10.36 2.84 14.02
N SER A 81 -9.57 1.87 14.47
CA SER A 81 -8.58 1.24 13.61
C SER A 81 -9.27 0.31 12.60
N ALA A 82 -8.53 -0.24 11.63
CA ALA A 82 -9.02 -1.40 10.88
C ALA A 82 -9.40 -2.51 11.88
N SER A 83 -10.51 -3.22 11.66
CA SER A 83 -11.03 -4.22 12.61
C SER A 83 -10.08 -5.39 12.88
N THR A 84 -9.04 -5.54 12.04
CA THR A 84 -7.95 -6.51 12.20
C THR A 84 -6.77 -5.97 13.03
N ALA A 85 -6.82 -4.70 13.46
CA ALA A 85 -5.74 -4.03 14.17
C ALA A 85 -6.23 -3.42 15.49
N LYS A 86 -5.37 -3.42 16.52
CA LYS A 86 -5.67 -2.71 17.76
C LYS A 86 -5.55 -1.21 17.57
N PHE A 87 -6.43 -0.46 18.23
CA PHE A 87 -6.33 0.99 18.29
C PHE A 87 -5.07 1.43 19.08
N GLY A 88 -4.40 2.47 18.61
CA GLY A 88 -3.17 2.95 19.23
C GLY A 88 -2.64 4.26 18.62
N TRP A 89 -1.39 4.56 18.90
CA TRP A 89 -0.69 5.74 18.39
C TRP A 89 -0.54 5.70 16.87
N GLY A 90 -0.66 6.83 16.19
CA GLY A 90 -0.33 6.97 14.79
C GLY A 90 -1.35 7.77 13.99
N GLU A 91 -1.07 7.92 12.71
CA GLU A 91 -1.96 8.51 11.72
C GLU A 91 -2.83 7.43 11.09
N TYR A 92 -4.12 7.72 10.96
CA TYR A 92 -5.15 6.88 10.37
C TYR A 92 -5.74 7.62 9.18
N ASP A 93 -5.23 7.33 7.99
CA ASP A 93 -5.65 7.95 6.73
C ASP A 93 -6.68 7.09 5.98
N GLY A 94 -7.54 7.74 5.19
CA GLY A 94 -8.58 7.08 4.42
C GLY A 94 -9.67 6.45 5.29
N ALA A 95 -9.99 7.07 6.43
CA ALA A 95 -11.05 6.62 7.32
C ALA A 95 -12.41 6.73 6.64
N GLN A 96 -13.27 5.74 6.92
CA GLN A 96 -14.66 5.63 6.50
C GLN A 96 -15.58 5.78 7.71
N ARG A 97 -16.89 5.92 7.50
CA ARG A 97 -17.86 6.01 8.59
C ARG A 97 -17.77 4.80 9.52
N THR A 98 -17.47 5.03 10.80
CA THR A 98 -17.10 3.99 11.77
C THR A 98 -18.00 2.75 11.79
N PRO A 99 -19.34 2.85 11.84
CA PRO A 99 -20.20 1.67 11.89
C PRO A 99 -20.23 0.86 10.58
N PHE A 100 -19.85 1.48 9.46
CA PHE A 100 -19.99 0.92 8.11
C PHE A 100 -18.63 0.84 7.37
N ARG A 101 -17.52 1.02 8.10
CA ARG A 101 -16.19 0.93 7.49
C ARG A 101 -15.87 -0.49 7.04
N SER A 102 -15.15 -0.60 5.93
CA SER A 102 -14.53 -1.85 5.53
C SER A 102 -13.60 -2.38 6.65
N PRO A 103 -13.52 -3.70 6.87
CA PRO A 103 -12.65 -4.28 7.89
C PRO A 103 -11.17 -3.88 7.78
N THR A 104 -10.72 -3.48 6.59
CA THR A 104 -9.33 -3.07 6.31
C THR A 104 -9.10 -1.57 6.43
N ARG A 105 -10.14 -0.77 6.73
CA ARG A 105 -10.09 0.69 6.79
C ARG A 105 -10.26 1.20 8.22
N PRO A 106 -9.60 2.32 8.56
CA PRO A 106 -9.90 3.02 9.80
C PRO A 106 -11.31 3.62 9.74
N GLY A 107 -11.86 3.95 10.90
CA GLY A 107 -13.18 4.53 11.05
C GLY A 107 -13.15 5.91 11.66
N ILE A 108 -14.00 6.80 11.17
CA ILE A 108 -14.32 8.10 11.76
C ILE A 108 -15.83 8.34 11.66
N ASP A 109 -16.46 8.86 12.71
CA ASP A 109 -17.85 9.31 12.68
C ASP A 109 -18.00 10.41 13.75
N VAL A 110 -18.07 11.66 13.33
CA VAL A 110 -18.30 12.79 14.21
C VAL A 110 -19.69 13.36 13.94
N THR A 111 -20.53 13.32 14.96
CA THR A 111 -21.92 13.76 14.91
C THR A 111 -22.16 14.83 15.96
N GLY A 112 -23.07 15.78 15.70
CA GLY A 112 -23.37 16.83 16.66
C GLY A 112 -24.74 17.45 16.46
N ASP A 113 -25.45 17.70 17.56
CA ASP A 113 -26.72 18.43 17.61
C ASP A 113 -27.77 17.89 16.61
N GLY A 114 -27.86 16.55 16.51
CA GLY A 114 -28.82 15.86 15.62
C GLY A 114 -28.37 15.80 14.16
N ARG A 115 -27.14 16.19 13.82
CA ARG A 115 -26.56 16.10 12.48
C ARG A 115 -25.49 15.02 12.44
N GLY A 116 -25.46 14.24 11.37
CA GLY A 116 -24.47 13.21 11.08
C GLY A 116 -24.45 12.92 9.58
N CYS A 117 -23.39 12.30 9.10
CA CYS A 117 -23.20 11.98 7.69
C CYS A 117 -23.75 10.58 7.38
N ASN A 118 -24.27 10.33 6.18
CA ASN A 118 -24.57 8.95 5.74
C ASN A 118 -23.28 8.22 5.37
N THR A 119 -22.33 8.94 4.78
CA THR A 119 -20.98 8.45 4.50
C THR A 119 -19.96 9.47 4.97
N ASP A 120 -18.87 8.99 5.54
CA ASP A 120 -17.73 9.80 5.95
C ASP A 120 -16.47 9.41 5.21
N THR A 121 -15.68 10.43 4.91
CA THR A 121 -14.26 10.25 4.56
C THR A 121 -13.41 11.16 5.43
N GLY A 122 -12.21 10.74 5.78
CA GLY A 122 -11.37 11.57 6.64
C GLY A 122 -10.09 10.90 7.08
N ARG A 123 -9.50 11.49 8.11
CA ARG A 123 -8.30 10.98 8.77
C ARG A 123 -8.23 11.50 10.19
N PHE A 124 -7.42 10.84 11.01
CA PHE A 124 -7.14 11.31 12.36
C PHE A 124 -5.76 10.88 12.85
N LEU A 125 -5.15 11.70 13.68
CA LEU A 125 -3.87 11.46 14.33
C LEU A 125 -4.08 11.22 15.81
N VAL A 126 -3.65 10.05 16.30
CA VAL A 126 -3.56 9.75 17.73
C VAL A 126 -2.15 10.08 18.21
N SER A 127 -2.01 11.17 18.96
CA SER A 127 -0.72 11.71 19.44
C SER A 127 -0.47 11.47 20.93
N ASP A 128 -1.45 10.98 21.67
CA ASP A 128 -1.33 10.46 23.04
C ASP A 128 -2.39 9.38 23.27
N PHE A 129 -2.00 8.25 23.84
CA PHE A 129 -2.90 7.15 24.16
C PHE A 129 -2.34 6.30 25.28
N ALA A 130 -3.08 6.13 26.35
CA ALA A 130 -2.75 5.21 27.41
C ALA A 130 -4.01 4.63 28.05
N LEU A 131 -3.91 3.40 28.49
CA LEU A 131 -4.94 2.69 29.24
C LEU A 131 -4.57 2.59 30.71
N ASN A 132 -5.57 2.58 31.56
CA ASN A 132 -5.48 2.18 32.95
C ASN A 132 -5.27 0.65 33.05
N THR A 133 -5.00 0.17 34.23
CA THR A 133 -4.83 -1.28 34.50
C THR A 133 -6.10 -2.10 34.28
N ASP A 134 -7.27 -1.47 34.35
CA ASP A 134 -8.58 -2.07 34.06
C ASP A 134 -8.98 -2.03 32.59
N GLY A 135 -8.12 -1.49 31.73
CA GLY A 135 -8.35 -1.37 30.28
C GLY A 135 -9.13 -0.12 29.83
N THR A 136 -9.54 0.74 30.76
CA THR A 136 -10.19 2.03 30.43
C THR A 136 -9.18 3.07 29.96
N ILE A 137 -9.63 4.13 29.25
CA ILE A 137 -8.76 5.20 28.77
C ILE A 137 -8.22 6.04 29.94
N ALA A 138 -6.91 6.07 30.10
CA ALA A 138 -6.23 6.94 31.09
C ALA A 138 -5.97 8.34 30.51
N ARG A 139 -5.53 8.42 29.26
CA ARG A 139 -5.34 9.67 28.52
C ARG A 139 -5.43 9.45 27.03
N LEU A 140 -5.85 10.50 26.31
CA LEU A 140 -6.06 10.46 24.87
C LEU A 140 -5.83 11.84 24.26
N ALA A 141 -5.17 11.89 23.10
CA ALA A 141 -5.11 13.07 22.26
C ALA A 141 -5.35 12.66 20.81
N ILE A 142 -6.44 13.14 20.23
CA ILE A 142 -6.80 12.92 18.83
C ILE A 142 -7.00 14.27 18.16
N ASP A 143 -6.42 14.42 16.96
CA ASP A 143 -6.69 15.50 16.03
C ASP A 143 -7.29 14.88 14.77
N PHE A 144 -8.35 15.46 14.18
CA PHE A 144 -9.10 14.84 13.09
C PHE A 144 -9.57 15.82 12.01
N GLU A 145 -9.85 15.27 10.84
CA GLU A 145 -10.49 15.90 9.69
C GLU A 145 -11.55 14.95 9.15
N GLN A 146 -12.80 15.41 9.06
CA GLN A 146 -13.93 14.65 8.55
C GLN A 146 -14.62 15.42 7.41
N HIS A 147 -15.01 14.70 6.36
CA HIS A 147 -15.79 15.19 5.22
C HIS A 147 -17.08 14.39 5.10
N CYS A 148 -18.21 15.06 5.16
CA CYS A 148 -19.54 14.47 4.92
C CYS A 148 -19.76 14.22 3.44
N GLU A 149 -20.27 13.02 3.07
CA GLU A 149 -20.68 12.67 1.70
C GLU A 149 -19.60 12.93 0.65
N GLY A 150 -18.31 12.90 1.03
CA GLY A 150 -17.18 13.23 0.17
C GLY A 150 -17.10 14.71 -0.25
N ALA A 151 -17.82 15.59 0.43
CA ALA A 151 -17.79 17.04 0.16
C ALA A 151 -16.44 17.67 0.52
N THR A 152 -16.08 18.76 -0.17
CA THR A 152 -14.83 19.48 0.10
C THR A 152 -14.77 20.16 1.48
N PRO A 153 -15.85 20.80 2.00
CA PRO A 153 -15.82 21.39 3.33
C PRO A 153 -15.60 20.32 4.40
N ALA A 154 -14.68 20.61 5.33
CA ALA A 154 -14.30 19.69 6.39
C ALA A 154 -14.71 20.19 7.78
N LEU A 155 -14.96 19.25 8.67
CA LEU A 155 -14.97 19.45 10.12
C LEU A 155 -13.59 19.02 10.67
N TYR A 156 -12.81 19.99 11.14
CA TYR A 156 -11.58 19.74 11.89
C TYR A 156 -11.85 19.74 13.38
N GLY A 157 -11.13 18.92 14.13
CA GLY A 157 -11.23 18.95 15.57
C GLY A 157 -10.01 18.41 16.31
N SER A 158 -9.96 18.78 17.58
CA SER A 158 -8.95 18.32 18.54
C SER A 158 -9.62 17.87 19.81
N PHE A 159 -9.51 16.60 20.15
CA PHE A 159 -9.94 16.06 21.43
C PHE A 159 -8.74 15.79 22.33
N ARG A 160 -8.84 16.22 23.57
CA ARG A 160 -7.88 15.92 24.64
C ARG A 160 -8.63 15.39 25.85
N TYR A 161 -8.17 14.28 26.37
CA TYR A 161 -8.66 13.69 27.61
C TYR A 161 -7.46 13.40 28.52
N ASN A 162 -7.36 14.11 29.62
CA ASN A 162 -6.23 14.04 30.55
C ASN A 162 -4.85 14.10 29.86
N SER A 163 -4.74 14.83 28.75
CA SER A 163 -3.52 14.89 27.96
C SER A 163 -2.87 16.27 28.01
N SER A 164 -1.54 16.30 28.02
CA SER A 164 -0.72 17.51 27.96
C SER A 164 -0.33 17.89 26.53
N VAL A 165 -0.73 17.12 25.53
CA VAL A 165 -0.43 17.39 24.11
C VAL A 165 -1.21 18.60 23.63
N ALA A 166 -0.51 19.63 23.16
CA ALA A 166 -1.14 20.83 22.63
C ALA A 166 -1.94 20.53 21.34
N ALA A 167 -3.08 21.21 21.15
CA ALA A 167 -3.83 21.20 19.91
C ALA A 167 -3.21 22.22 18.94
N VAL A 168 -2.26 21.78 18.13
CA VAL A 168 -1.56 22.58 17.11
C VAL A 168 -1.43 21.73 15.85
N PRO A 169 -1.31 22.33 14.65
CA PRO A 169 -0.99 21.58 13.44
C PRO A 169 0.22 20.67 13.66
N ARG A 170 0.13 19.41 13.26
CA ARG A 170 1.22 18.43 13.37
C ARG A 170 1.37 17.70 12.06
N LEU A 171 2.62 17.54 11.63
CA LEU A 171 2.96 16.74 10.47
C LEU A 171 2.85 15.25 10.80
N ALA A 172 2.21 14.49 9.94
CA ALA A 172 2.07 13.06 10.07
C ALA A 172 2.23 12.35 8.72
N ILE A 173 2.52 11.07 8.77
CA ILE A 173 2.56 10.18 7.62
C ILE A 173 1.96 8.84 8.03
N ALA A 174 0.97 8.37 7.27
CA ALA A 174 0.29 7.11 7.53
C ALA A 174 1.00 5.93 6.87
N SER A 175 1.00 4.78 7.56
CA SER A 175 1.40 3.52 6.93
C SER A 175 0.36 3.11 5.89
N THR A 176 0.82 2.60 4.77
CA THR A 176 -0.03 2.15 3.67
C THR A 176 0.57 0.91 3.00
N TYR A 177 -0.15 0.36 2.03
CA TYR A 177 0.39 -0.69 1.18
C TYR A 177 0.29 -0.29 -0.29
N THR A 178 1.09 -0.96 -1.09
CA THR A 178 1.10 -0.83 -2.55
C THR A 178 1.26 -2.21 -3.17
N LEU A 179 0.85 -2.37 -4.42
CA LEU A 179 1.05 -3.62 -5.15
C LEU A 179 2.33 -3.56 -5.95
N LYS A 180 3.08 -4.65 -5.94
CA LYS A 180 4.18 -4.85 -6.86
C LYS A 180 3.62 -5.06 -8.26
N GLY A 181 4.06 -4.26 -9.23
CA GLY A 181 3.78 -4.47 -10.64
C GLY A 181 4.52 -5.70 -11.21
N ASN A 182 4.16 -6.09 -12.41
CA ASN A 182 4.76 -7.23 -13.10
C ASN A 182 5.96 -6.88 -13.97
N ALA A 183 6.16 -5.61 -14.28
CA ALA A 183 7.29 -5.09 -15.05
C ALA A 183 7.43 -3.58 -14.84
N GLY A 184 8.59 -3.03 -15.15
CA GLY A 184 8.86 -1.59 -15.06
C GLY A 184 8.72 -1.07 -13.62
N THR A 185 8.07 0.08 -13.45
CA THR A 185 7.75 0.64 -12.14
C THR A 185 6.25 0.94 -12.03
N SER A 186 5.69 0.71 -10.85
CA SER A 186 4.35 1.17 -10.45
C SER A 186 4.48 2.17 -9.32
N ASP A 187 3.52 3.08 -9.18
CA ASP A 187 3.59 4.15 -8.19
C ASP A 187 2.94 3.75 -6.87
N ALA A 188 3.67 3.93 -5.76
CA ALA A 188 3.11 3.97 -4.43
C ALA A 188 2.78 5.42 -4.06
N PHE A 189 1.54 5.70 -3.76
CA PHE A 189 1.08 7.01 -3.30
C PHE A 189 1.05 7.03 -1.78
N VAL A 190 1.81 7.93 -1.18
CA VAL A 190 1.92 8.08 0.27
C VAL A 190 1.48 9.48 0.67
N THR A 191 0.46 9.56 1.51
CA THR A 191 -0.07 10.84 1.99
C THR A 191 0.72 11.33 3.19
N LEU A 192 1.22 12.56 3.09
CA LEU A 192 1.67 13.38 4.21
C LEU A 192 0.52 14.28 4.61
N SER A 193 0.27 14.43 5.89
CA SER A 193 -0.84 15.22 6.42
C SER A 193 -0.42 16.27 7.44
N LEU A 194 -1.22 17.31 7.55
CA LEU A 194 -1.32 18.17 8.73
C LEU A 194 -2.66 17.85 9.42
N CYS A 195 -2.63 17.43 10.67
CA CYS A 195 -3.83 17.08 11.41
C CYS A 195 -4.82 18.27 11.59
N LEU A 196 -4.33 19.48 11.49
CA LEU A 196 -5.09 20.73 11.51
C LEU A 196 -4.53 21.70 10.47
N PRO A 197 -5.36 22.57 9.86
CA PRO A 197 -4.87 23.57 8.93
C PRO A 197 -3.93 24.57 9.62
N SER A 198 -2.86 24.95 8.94
CA SER A 198 -1.94 25.99 9.37
C SER A 198 -2.25 27.33 8.67
N THR A 199 -2.05 28.44 9.33
CA THR A 199 -2.14 29.80 8.75
C THR A 199 -0.84 30.26 8.10
N THR A 200 0.24 29.48 8.26
CA THR A 200 1.57 29.74 7.69
C THR A 200 2.03 28.54 6.88
N ILE A 201 3.02 28.76 6.01
CA ILE A 201 3.64 27.66 5.25
C ILE A 201 4.29 26.66 6.22
N VAL A 202 4.04 25.36 5.99
CA VAL A 202 4.68 24.27 6.71
C VAL A 202 5.50 23.45 5.73
N GLN A 203 6.72 23.06 6.12
CA GLN A 203 7.62 22.24 5.32
C GLN A 203 8.16 21.08 6.12
N VAL A 204 8.45 19.98 5.44
CA VAL A 204 9.09 18.80 6.02
C VAL A 204 9.88 18.05 4.96
N ASN A 205 11.07 17.60 5.30
CA ASN A 205 11.83 16.68 4.43
C ASN A 205 11.33 15.25 4.62
N TYR A 206 11.30 14.50 3.52
CA TYR A 206 11.00 13.08 3.54
C TYR A 206 12.09 12.27 2.84
N ALA A 207 12.30 11.05 3.29
CA ALA A 207 13.24 10.11 2.70
C ALA A 207 12.76 8.67 2.90
N THR A 208 12.93 7.84 1.86
CA THR A 208 12.75 6.39 1.97
C THR A 208 13.90 5.75 2.72
N ALA A 209 13.66 4.62 3.36
CA ALA A 209 14.67 3.82 4.07
C ALA A 209 14.31 2.33 3.99
N ASP A 210 15.31 1.49 3.75
CA ASP A 210 15.16 0.04 3.67
C ASP A 210 14.60 -0.57 4.97
N ALA A 211 13.86 -1.68 4.78
CA ALA A 211 13.49 -2.63 5.81
C ALA A 211 13.65 -4.05 5.23
N THR A 212 12.56 -4.76 4.89
CA THR A 212 12.65 -6.02 4.14
C THR A 212 12.70 -5.79 2.63
N ALA A 213 12.23 -4.63 2.16
CA ALA A 213 12.41 -4.16 0.80
C ALA A 213 13.71 -3.34 0.69
N VAL A 214 14.43 -3.49 -0.42
CA VAL A 214 15.74 -2.90 -0.67
C VAL A 214 15.66 -1.92 -1.84
N GLN A 215 16.20 -0.71 -1.64
CA GLN A 215 16.27 0.30 -2.71
C GLN A 215 17.02 -0.23 -3.95
N GLY A 216 16.56 0.17 -5.14
CA GLY A 216 17.12 -0.26 -6.42
C GLY A 216 16.66 -1.66 -6.87
N THR A 217 16.18 -2.50 -5.93
CA THR A 217 15.65 -3.83 -6.24
C THR A 217 14.13 -3.88 -6.13
N ASP A 218 13.58 -3.34 -5.05
CA ASP A 218 12.14 -3.42 -4.76
C ASP A 218 11.44 -2.06 -4.91
N TYR A 219 12.17 -0.96 -4.73
CA TYR A 219 11.65 0.41 -4.90
C TYR A 219 12.79 1.38 -5.29
N VAL A 220 12.41 2.54 -5.83
CA VAL A 220 13.36 3.61 -6.17
C VAL A 220 13.54 4.52 -4.96
N ASN A 221 14.80 4.77 -4.57
CA ASN A 221 15.10 5.68 -3.48
C ASN A 221 14.50 7.07 -3.77
N THR A 222 13.67 7.56 -2.88
CA THR A 222 12.94 8.81 -3.05
C THR A 222 13.16 9.72 -1.85
N THR A 223 13.61 10.94 -2.12
CA THR A 223 13.82 11.99 -1.11
C THR A 223 13.29 13.32 -1.63
N GLY A 224 12.87 14.19 -0.74
CA GLY A 224 12.41 15.52 -1.13
C GLY A 224 11.93 16.35 0.05
N THR A 225 11.33 17.50 -0.27
CA THR A 225 10.68 18.39 0.69
C THR A 225 9.22 18.55 0.30
N ALA A 226 8.31 18.23 1.21
CA ALA A 226 6.90 18.54 1.06
C ALA A 226 6.59 19.91 1.66
N MET A 227 5.74 20.69 0.97
CA MET A 227 5.35 22.03 1.36
C MET A 227 3.83 22.14 1.42
N PHE A 228 3.31 22.53 2.56
CA PHE A 228 1.89 22.80 2.79
C PHE A 228 1.69 24.32 2.76
N GLN A 229 0.90 24.79 1.81
CA GLN A 229 0.45 26.18 1.78
C GLN A 229 -0.57 26.43 2.90
N PRO A 230 -0.79 27.68 3.35
CA PRO A 230 -1.81 27.99 4.34
C PRO A 230 -3.16 27.37 3.98
N GLY A 231 -3.78 26.66 4.92
CA GLY A 231 -5.05 25.96 4.75
C GLY A 231 -4.96 24.58 4.12
N ILE A 232 -3.82 24.20 3.51
CA ILE A 232 -3.63 22.86 2.92
C ILE A 232 -3.23 21.86 4.00
N THR A 233 -3.95 20.74 4.08
CA THR A 233 -3.74 19.70 5.11
C THR A 233 -3.20 18.38 4.54
N SER A 234 -3.08 18.25 3.21
CA SER A 234 -2.63 17.01 2.56
C SER A 234 -1.65 17.28 1.43
N GLN A 235 -0.64 16.42 1.32
CA GLN A 235 0.30 16.33 0.21
C GLN A 235 0.56 14.86 -0.11
N THR A 236 0.57 14.50 -1.38
CA THR A 236 0.89 13.13 -1.82
C THR A 236 2.30 13.10 -2.37
N ILE A 237 3.12 12.17 -1.90
CA ILE A 237 4.40 11.84 -2.50
C ILE A 237 4.28 10.53 -3.27
N THR A 238 4.98 10.45 -4.41
CA THR A 238 5.00 9.27 -5.27
C THR A 238 6.33 8.57 -5.13
N ILE A 239 6.30 7.26 -4.86
CA ILE A 239 7.49 6.42 -4.72
C ILE A 239 7.38 5.30 -5.74
N PRO A 240 8.27 5.23 -6.75
CA PRO A 240 8.22 4.17 -7.74
C PRO A 240 8.63 2.82 -7.12
N ILE A 241 7.79 1.80 -7.32
CA ILE A 241 8.01 0.42 -6.90
C ILE A 241 8.48 -0.38 -8.09
N VAL A 242 9.58 -1.08 -7.95
CA VAL A 242 10.16 -1.90 -9.03
C VAL A 242 9.29 -3.15 -9.20
N GLY A 243 8.73 -3.29 -10.41
CA GLY A 243 7.92 -4.42 -10.81
C GLY A 243 8.79 -5.53 -11.41
N ASP A 244 8.54 -6.75 -10.99
CA ASP A 244 9.00 -7.96 -11.66
C ASP A 244 7.97 -9.09 -11.46
N PHE A 245 8.11 -10.15 -12.24
CA PHE A 245 7.21 -11.30 -12.15
C PHE A 245 7.61 -12.34 -11.10
N LEU A 246 8.70 -12.10 -10.36
CA LEU A 246 9.17 -13.05 -9.36
C LEU A 246 8.28 -13.03 -8.12
N ALA A 247 7.87 -14.21 -7.68
CA ALA A 247 7.14 -14.41 -6.43
C ALA A 247 8.12 -14.26 -5.24
N ARG A 248 8.40 -13.03 -4.81
CA ARG A 248 9.33 -12.73 -3.71
C ARG A 248 8.65 -12.61 -2.35
N GLY A 249 7.31 -12.65 -2.34
CA GLY A 249 6.50 -12.39 -1.15
C GLY A 249 6.43 -10.91 -0.78
N ASN A 250 5.63 -10.63 0.23
CA ASN A 250 5.43 -9.27 0.70
C ASN A 250 6.69 -8.71 1.36
N LYS A 251 7.04 -7.48 1.03
CA LYS A 251 8.19 -6.74 1.57
C LYS A 251 7.76 -5.37 2.05
N SER A 252 8.56 -4.73 2.88
CA SER A 252 8.26 -3.39 3.38
C SER A 252 9.50 -2.51 3.38
N PHE A 253 9.29 -1.22 3.19
CA PHE A 253 10.25 -0.15 3.43
C PHE A 253 9.61 0.94 4.32
N ARG A 254 10.36 1.95 4.68
CA ARG A 254 9.88 3.06 5.49
C ARG A 254 10.02 4.38 4.76
N VAL A 255 9.11 5.31 5.05
CA VAL A 255 9.28 6.73 4.76
C VAL A 255 9.44 7.46 6.08
N LYS A 256 10.46 8.30 6.18
CA LYS A 256 10.79 9.07 7.39
C LYS A 256 10.68 10.56 7.12
N LEU A 257 10.08 11.28 8.06
CA LEU A 257 10.01 12.73 8.08
C LEU A 257 11.14 13.32 8.93
N SER A 258 11.68 14.47 8.50
CA SER A 258 12.76 15.16 9.20
C SER A 258 12.75 16.67 8.92
N ALA A 259 13.51 17.44 9.70
CA ALA A 259 13.70 18.88 9.54
C ALA A 259 12.38 19.66 9.32
N PRO A 260 11.40 19.55 10.23
CA PRO A 260 10.12 20.25 10.08
C PRO A 260 10.29 21.76 10.28
N SER A 261 9.50 22.56 9.55
CA SER A 261 9.38 23.99 9.73
C SER A 261 7.91 24.40 9.71
N GLY A 262 7.48 25.24 10.62
CA GLY A 262 6.11 25.75 10.74
C GLY A 262 5.15 24.86 11.54
N ALA A 263 5.44 23.57 11.70
CA ALA A 263 4.66 22.65 12.55
C ALA A 263 5.54 21.51 13.07
N PRO A 264 5.34 21.00 14.30
CA PRO A 264 6.06 19.84 14.81
C PRO A 264 5.60 18.55 14.11
N ILE A 265 6.46 17.52 14.15
CA ILE A 265 6.10 16.18 13.68
C ILE A 265 5.33 15.45 14.78
N GLY A 266 4.17 14.91 14.44
CA GLY A 266 3.35 14.02 15.26
C GLY A 266 3.61 12.54 14.97
N ALA A 267 3.63 12.14 13.69
CA ALA A 267 3.99 10.80 13.24
C ALA A 267 5.16 10.87 12.25
N ALA A 268 6.35 10.51 12.73
CA ALA A 268 7.61 10.75 12.01
C ALA A 268 7.96 9.69 10.95
N SER A 269 7.30 8.55 10.94
CA SER A 269 7.66 7.44 10.05
C SER A 269 6.46 6.55 9.77
N ALA A 270 6.34 6.16 8.52
CA ALA A 270 5.35 5.19 8.05
C ALA A 270 6.02 3.95 7.46
N GLY A 271 5.39 2.80 7.64
CA GLY A 271 5.71 1.57 6.95
C GLY A 271 4.93 1.47 5.64
N ILE A 272 5.61 1.22 4.54
CA ILE A 272 4.99 0.98 3.25
C ILE A 272 5.16 -0.51 2.92
N LEU A 273 4.04 -1.23 2.86
CA LEU A 273 4.03 -2.66 2.56
C LEU A 273 3.88 -2.85 1.05
N ILE A 274 4.91 -3.39 0.40
CA ILE A 274 4.82 -3.88 -0.98
C ILE A 274 4.20 -5.27 -0.94
N ARG A 275 2.99 -5.40 -1.46
CA ARG A 275 2.30 -6.68 -1.59
C ARG A 275 2.61 -7.30 -2.94
N ASP A 276 3.00 -8.56 -2.94
CA ASP A 276 3.38 -9.30 -4.13
C ASP A 276 2.25 -10.26 -4.56
N PRO A 277 1.44 -9.88 -5.57
CA PRO A 277 0.34 -10.73 -6.03
C PRO A 277 0.80 -12.02 -6.73
N ASN A 278 2.08 -12.08 -7.16
CA ASN A 278 2.62 -13.27 -7.82
C ASN A 278 2.93 -14.41 -6.83
N ALA A 279 3.00 -14.13 -5.54
CA ALA A 279 3.19 -15.13 -4.50
C ALA A 279 1.95 -15.98 -4.21
N ALA A 280 0.77 -15.58 -4.71
CA ALA A 280 -0.50 -16.26 -4.43
C ALA A 280 -1.06 -16.98 -5.67
N GLN A 281 -1.51 -18.23 -5.50
CA GLN A 281 -2.20 -19.00 -6.55
C GLN A 281 -3.67 -18.59 -6.72
N THR A 282 -4.28 -17.99 -5.70
CA THR A 282 -5.63 -17.42 -5.74
C THR A 282 -5.56 -16.02 -5.13
N VAL A 283 -5.92 -15.01 -5.92
CA VAL A 283 -5.86 -13.61 -5.52
C VAL A 283 -6.67 -12.74 -6.47
N LEU A 284 -7.35 -11.74 -5.94
CA LEU A 284 -7.78 -10.56 -6.67
C LEU A 284 -6.95 -9.37 -6.18
N ALA A 285 -6.12 -8.84 -7.06
CA ALA A 285 -5.32 -7.66 -6.78
C ALA A 285 -5.71 -6.55 -7.76
N MET A 286 -5.95 -5.35 -7.26
CA MET A 286 -6.35 -4.20 -8.07
C MET A 286 -5.57 -2.96 -7.65
N SER A 287 -5.17 -2.15 -8.63
CA SER A 287 -4.53 -0.85 -8.44
C SER A 287 -5.33 0.20 -9.21
N SER A 288 -5.98 1.07 -8.48
CA SER A 288 -6.81 2.15 -9.03
C SER A 288 -5.99 3.43 -9.11
N GLN A 289 -6.01 4.08 -10.28
CA GLN A 289 -5.41 5.41 -10.43
C GLN A 289 -6.25 6.47 -9.71
N PRO A 290 -5.64 7.56 -9.23
CA PRO A 290 -6.38 8.69 -8.69
C PRO A 290 -7.42 9.20 -9.69
N GLY A 291 -8.69 9.25 -9.28
CA GLY A 291 -9.82 9.64 -10.12
C GLY A 291 -10.54 8.49 -10.82
N ASP A 292 -10.06 7.24 -10.75
CA ASP A 292 -10.85 6.08 -11.16
C ASP A 292 -12.03 5.89 -10.20
N TYR A 293 -13.24 5.77 -10.76
CA TYR A 293 -14.48 5.69 -10.00
C TYR A 293 -14.64 4.36 -9.23
N ILE A 294 -14.21 3.25 -9.84
CA ILE A 294 -14.44 1.91 -9.25
C ILE A 294 -13.54 1.66 -8.06
N GLY A 295 -12.25 1.81 -8.22
CA GLY A 295 -11.29 1.58 -7.14
C GLY A 295 -11.05 2.79 -6.25
N GLY A 296 -11.56 3.99 -6.61
CA GLY A 296 -11.44 5.20 -5.79
C GLY A 296 -10.00 5.67 -5.54
N GLY A 297 -9.07 5.37 -6.45
CA GLY A 297 -7.65 5.68 -6.27
C GLY A 297 -6.93 4.76 -5.26
N LEU A 298 -7.55 3.64 -4.88
CA LEU A 298 -7.05 2.72 -3.84
C LEU A 298 -6.42 1.47 -4.45
N GLN A 299 -5.73 0.72 -3.60
CA GLN A 299 -5.20 -0.59 -3.95
C GLN A 299 -5.88 -1.68 -3.13
N TYR A 300 -6.16 -2.80 -3.77
CA TYR A 300 -6.84 -3.95 -3.18
C TYR A 300 -5.99 -5.20 -3.37
N LEU A 301 -5.88 -6.00 -2.32
CA LEU A 301 -5.33 -7.34 -2.38
C LEU A 301 -6.20 -8.24 -1.53
N ILE A 302 -6.93 -9.14 -2.18
CA ILE A 302 -7.82 -10.09 -1.54
C ILE A 302 -7.30 -11.48 -1.84
N THR A 303 -7.06 -12.28 -0.80
CA THR A 303 -6.61 -13.67 -0.87
C THR A 303 -7.64 -14.57 -0.19
N PRO A 304 -7.56 -15.90 -0.28
CA PRO A 304 -8.46 -16.82 0.43
C PRO A 304 -8.43 -16.66 1.96
N SER A 305 -7.41 -16.04 2.52
CA SER A 305 -7.39 -15.69 3.96
C SER A 305 -8.23 -14.46 4.30
N ASP A 306 -8.50 -13.61 3.32
CA ASP A 306 -9.24 -12.36 3.49
C ASP A 306 -10.71 -12.50 3.12
N GLY A 307 -11.06 -13.47 2.24
CA GLY A 307 -12.42 -13.63 1.75
C GLY A 307 -12.63 -14.87 0.88
N THR A 308 -13.84 -15.00 0.36
CA THR A 308 -14.25 -16.13 -0.48
C THR A 308 -14.16 -15.78 -1.97
N PHE A 309 -13.78 -16.76 -2.78
CA PHE A 309 -13.73 -16.67 -4.24
C PHE A 309 -14.71 -17.66 -4.83
N THR A 310 -15.77 -17.20 -5.46
CA THR A 310 -16.80 -18.02 -6.09
C THR A 310 -16.70 -17.88 -7.61
N PRO A 311 -16.08 -18.85 -8.31
CA PRO A 311 -16.02 -18.85 -9.77
C PRO A 311 -17.35 -19.25 -10.38
N SER A 312 -17.64 -18.71 -11.56
CA SER A 312 -18.71 -19.17 -12.44
C SER A 312 -18.24 -19.07 -13.89
N ASN A 313 -18.70 -19.98 -14.74
CA ASN A 313 -18.43 -19.88 -16.15
C ASN A 313 -19.63 -20.35 -16.99
N SER A 314 -19.82 -19.73 -18.13
CA SER A 314 -20.74 -20.14 -19.17
C SER A 314 -20.11 -19.87 -20.52
N ALA A 315 -20.28 -20.80 -21.49
CA ALA A 315 -19.75 -20.61 -22.84
C ALA A 315 -18.45 -19.78 -22.91
N ASN A 316 -18.53 -18.54 -23.40
CA ASN A 316 -17.42 -17.59 -23.56
C ASN A 316 -17.17 -16.66 -22.37
N VAL A 317 -17.82 -16.86 -21.23
CA VAL A 317 -17.71 -15.97 -20.06
C VAL A 317 -17.11 -16.72 -18.88
N VAL A 318 -16.17 -16.06 -18.19
CA VAL A 318 -15.69 -16.43 -16.86
C VAL A 318 -15.96 -15.28 -15.92
N SER A 319 -16.51 -15.56 -14.76
CA SER A 319 -16.78 -14.56 -13.74
C SER A 319 -16.40 -15.04 -12.35
N PHE A 320 -16.15 -14.09 -11.47
CA PHE A 320 -15.90 -14.34 -10.06
C PHE A 320 -16.71 -13.37 -9.20
N PHE A 321 -17.28 -13.90 -8.15
CA PHE A 321 -17.74 -13.13 -7.02
C PHE A 321 -16.74 -13.33 -5.88
N VAL A 322 -16.17 -12.22 -5.41
CA VAL A 322 -15.16 -12.18 -4.34
C VAL A 322 -15.72 -11.35 -3.20
N ASN A 323 -15.82 -11.94 -2.02
CA ASN A 323 -16.39 -11.29 -0.83
C ASN A 323 -15.40 -11.36 0.33
N ASN A 324 -14.93 -10.20 0.79
CA ASN A 324 -14.07 -10.03 1.96
C ASN A 324 -14.66 -9.02 2.97
N GLY A 325 -15.99 -8.82 2.90
CA GLY A 325 -16.72 -7.74 3.56
C GLY A 325 -17.14 -6.68 2.55
N ASP A 326 -16.28 -6.37 1.58
CA ASP A 326 -16.64 -5.68 0.34
C ASP A 326 -16.98 -6.73 -0.72
N GLU A 327 -17.97 -6.46 -1.55
CA GLU A 327 -18.42 -7.39 -2.61
C GLU A 327 -17.85 -6.95 -3.95
N TRP A 328 -17.04 -7.81 -4.57
CA TRP A 328 -16.44 -7.57 -5.88
C TRP A 328 -16.93 -8.60 -6.90
N SER A 329 -17.31 -8.13 -8.06
CA SER A 329 -17.68 -8.97 -9.21
C SER A 329 -16.77 -8.67 -10.39
N THR A 330 -16.28 -9.73 -11.03
CA THR A 330 -15.44 -9.61 -12.23
C THR A 330 -16.00 -10.49 -13.34
N TYR A 331 -16.05 -9.95 -14.55
CA TYR A 331 -16.54 -10.65 -15.74
C TYR A 331 -15.55 -10.48 -16.87
N PHE A 332 -15.20 -11.60 -17.52
CA PHE A 332 -14.34 -11.68 -18.68
C PHE A 332 -15.07 -12.46 -19.76
N ALA A 333 -15.37 -11.85 -20.89
CA ALA A 333 -16.13 -12.47 -21.97
C ALA A 333 -15.35 -12.39 -23.29
N GLY A 334 -15.23 -13.52 -23.96
CA GLY A 334 -14.68 -13.59 -25.31
C GLY A 334 -15.62 -12.97 -26.36
N PRO A 335 -15.11 -12.55 -27.53
CA PRO A 335 -15.90 -11.89 -28.58
C PRO A 335 -16.81 -12.88 -29.34
N THR A 336 -16.60 -14.18 -29.20
CA THR A 336 -17.36 -15.23 -29.88
C THR A 336 -18.07 -16.11 -28.88
N THR A 337 -18.90 -17.06 -29.33
CA THR A 337 -19.52 -18.07 -28.49
C THR A 337 -18.57 -19.20 -28.06
N ALA A 338 -17.34 -19.21 -28.57
CA ALA A 338 -16.32 -20.16 -28.16
C ALA A 338 -15.93 -19.95 -26.70
N ARG A 339 -15.59 -21.04 -26.02
CA ARG A 339 -15.15 -20.99 -24.62
C ARG A 339 -14.00 -20.00 -24.47
N LEU A 340 -14.08 -19.17 -23.41
CA LEU A 340 -13.01 -18.22 -23.10
C LEU A 340 -11.71 -19.00 -22.84
N GLY A 341 -10.70 -18.70 -23.62
CA GLY A 341 -9.39 -19.34 -23.57
C GLY A 341 -8.28 -18.31 -23.34
N ARG A 342 -7.06 -18.81 -23.34
CA ARG A 342 -5.87 -17.96 -23.31
C ARG A 342 -5.82 -17.03 -24.52
N GLY A 343 -5.48 -15.75 -24.30
CA GLY A 343 -5.35 -14.75 -25.37
C GLY A 343 -5.43 -13.34 -24.85
N ASP A 344 -5.17 -12.39 -25.75
CA ASP A 344 -5.32 -10.96 -25.53
C ASP A 344 -6.68 -10.50 -26.07
N TYR A 345 -7.42 -9.75 -25.29
CA TYR A 345 -8.76 -9.29 -25.55
C TYR A 345 -8.79 -7.76 -25.47
N GLU A 346 -8.49 -7.14 -26.59
CA GLU A 346 -8.38 -5.70 -26.69
C GLU A 346 -9.73 -5.04 -27.00
N ASN A 347 -9.86 -3.75 -26.68
CA ASN A 347 -11.07 -2.94 -26.90
C ASN A 347 -12.33 -3.55 -26.28
N ALA A 348 -12.18 -4.19 -25.13
CA ALA A 348 -13.29 -4.74 -24.39
C ALA A 348 -14.26 -3.63 -23.96
N GLN A 349 -15.56 -3.95 -24.02
CA GLN A 349 -16.64 -3.07 -23.59
C GLN A 349 -17.40 -3.68 -22.42
N ARG A 350 -18.29 -2.90 -21.83
CA ARG A 350 -19.04 -3.32 -20.65
C ARG A 350 -19.84 -4.60 -20.88
N TYR A 351 -19.49 -5.66 -20.15
CA TYR A 351 -20.30 -6.87 -20.09
C TYR A 351 -21.58 -6.62 -19.25
N PRO A 352 -22.79 -7.10 -19.66
CA PRO A 352 -23.10 -7.89 -20.84
C PRO A 352 -23.59 -7.07 -22.06
N PHE A 353 -23.26 -5.80 -22.14
CA PHE A 353 -23.79 -4.85 -23.15
C PHE A 353 -22.84 -4.63 -24.34
N GLN A 354 -21.75 -5.38 -24.43
CA GLN A 354 -20.81 -5.29 -25.57
C GLN A 354 -21.48 -5.75 -26.88
N PRO A 355 -21.17 -5.09 -28.03
CA PRO A 355 -21.60 -5.54 -29.33
C PRO A 355 -21.14 -6.97 -29.65
N ALA A 356 -21.87 -7.66 -30.52
CA ALA A 356 -21.44 -8.98 -31.01
C ALA A 356 -20.07 -8.87 -31.69
N GLY A 357 -19.17 -9.80 -31.40
CA GLY A 357 -17.79 -9.79 -31.91
C GLY A 357 -16.81 -8.92 -31.12
N THR A 358 -17.27 -8.28 -30.04
CA THR A 358 -16.43 -7.47 -29.15
C THR A 358 -16.22 -8.20 -27.82
N PRO A 359 -15.00 -8.21 -27.25
CA PRO A 359 -14.79 -8.73 -25.90
C PRO A 359 -15.58 -7.95 -24.84
N GLY A 360 -15.99 -8.65 -23.78
CA GLY A 360 -16.67 -8.04 -22.64
C GLY A 360 -15.82 -8.04 -21.39
N LEU A 361 -15.75 -6.91 -20.71
CA LEU A 361 -15.13 -6.75 -19.40
C LEU A 361 -16.09 -6.06 -18.45
N SER A 362 -16.13 -6.45 -17.19
CA SER A 362 -16.77 -5.66 -16.15
C SER A 362 -16.19 -6.02 -14.79
N VAL A 363 -15.62 -5.04 -14.12
CA VAL A 363 -15.17 -5.14 -12.74
C VAL A 363 -15.88 -4.06 -11.95
N TYR A 364 -16.62 -4.47 -10.93
CA TYR A 364 -17.37 -3.56 -10.07
C TYR A 364 -17.45 -4.12 -8.66
N GLY A 365 -17.65 -3.24 -7.69
CA GLY A 365 -17.76 -3.63 -6.29
C GLY A 365 -17.84 -2.44 -5.37
N ASP A 366 -18.04 -2.71 -4.09
CA ASP A 366 -18.14 -1.69 -3.05
C ASP A 366 -19.21 -0.61 -3.40
N GLY A 367 -20.35 -1.06 -3.95
CA GLY A 367 -21.45 -0.20 -4.38
C GLY A 367 -21.19 0.64 -5.64
N ARG A 368 -20.06 0.47 -6.34
CA ARG A 368 -19.65 1.24 -7.51
C ARG A 368 -19.59 0.39 -8.77
N GLY A 369 -20.13 0.89 -9.88
CA GLY A 369 -20.11 0.25 -11.19
C GLY A 369 -20.13 1.28 -12.31
N CYS A 370 -19.60 0.93 -13.48
CA CYS A 370 -19.61 1.80 -14.66
C CYS A 370 -20.90 1.63 -15.45
N ASN A 371 -21.51 2.71 -15.99
CA ASN A 371 -22.60 2.60 -16.97
C ASN A 371 -22.05 2.22 -18.34
N THR A 372 -20.90 2.77 -18.71
CA THR A 372 -20.12 2.38 -19.88
C THR A 372 -18.67 2.14 -19.47
N LEU A 373 -17.97 1.27 -20.14
CA LEU A 373 -16.54 1.11 -19.95
C LEU A 373 -15.82 0.78 -21.27
N THR A 374 -14.56 1.08 -21.29
CA THR A 374 -13.57 0.58 -22.23
C THR A 374 -12.42 -0.07 -21.47
N GLY A 375 -11.77 -1.05 -22.07
CA GLY A 375 -10.65 -1.71 -21.40
C GLY A 375 -10.03 -2.81 -22.23
N ASN A 376 -9.07 -3.48 -21.65
CA ASN A 376 -8.36 -4.62 -22.22
C ASN A 376 -8.18 -5.68 -21.15
N PHE A 377 -8.14 -6.93 -21.53
CA PHE A 377 -7.73 -7.99 -20.63
C PHE A 377 -6.95 -9.08 -21.36
N GLN A 378 -6.05 -9.70 -20.63
CA GLN A 378 -5.26 -10.84 -21.09
C GLN A 378 -5.58 -12.04 -20.22
N VAL A 379 -6.01 -13.13 -20.85
CA VAL A 379 -6.17 -14.42 -20.19
C VAL A 379 -4.88 -15.23 -20.34
N LEU A 380 -4.20 -15.44 -19.23
CA LEU A 380 -2.95 -16.19 -19.15
C LEU A 380 -3.18 -17.70 -18.97
N GLN A 381 -4.28 -18.06 -18.29
CA GLN A 381 -4.68 -19.43 -18.02
C GLN A 381 -6.20 -19.53 -17.94
N ALA A 382 -6.78 -20.52 -18.57
CA ALA A 382 -8.17 -20.94 -18.39
C ALA A 382 -8.24 -22.47 -18.49
N GLY A 383 -8.30 -23.12 -17.34
CA GLY A 383 -8.37 -24.58 -17.21
C GLY A 383 -9.78 -25.00 -16.86
N TYR A 384 -10.32 -25.96 -17.64
CA TYR A 384 -11.65 -26.50 -17.44
C TYR A 384 -11.56 -28.02 -17.33
N ASN A 385 -12.39 -28.61 -16.48
CA ASN A 385 -12.51 -30.08 -16.40
C ASN A 385 -13.33 -30.68 -17.57
N SER A 386 -13.48 -31.98 -17.58
CA SER A 386 -14.24 -32.71 -18.62
C SER A 386 -15.72 -32.31 -18.67
N SER A 387 -16.29 -31.82 -17.59
CA SER A 387 -17.66 -31.29 -17.52
C SER A 387 -17.75 -29.79 -17.86
N SER A 388 -16.66 -29.18 -18.36
CA SER A 388 -16.60 -27.78 -18.74
C SER A 388 -16.69 -26.78 -17.55
N VAL A 389 -16.47 -27.25 -16.34
CA VAL A 389 -16.41 -26.38 -15.14
C VAL A 389 -15.01 -25.82 -15.00
N LEU A 390 -14.91 -24.54 -14.67
CA LEU A 390 -13.64 -23.84 -14.45
C LEU A 390 -12.90 -24.41 -13.23
N GLU A 391 -11.66 -24.85 -13.42
CA GLU A 391 -10.78 -25.33 -12.36
C GLU A 391 -9.65 -24.37 -12.04
N SER A 392 -9.21 -23.61 -13.04
CA SER A 392 -8.15 -22.61 -12.86
C SER A 392 -8.31 -21.46 -13.82
N PHE A 393 -7.96 -20.25 -13.36
CA PHE A 393 -8.05 -19.04 -14.17
C PHE A 393 -6.97 -18.04 -13.79
N SER A 394 -6.47 -17.34 -14.79
CA SER A 394 -5.54 -16.24 -14.57
C SER A 394 -5.74 -15.18 -15.66
N ALA A 395 -6.05 -13.98 -15.25
CA ALA A 395 -6.18 -12.83 -16.15
C ALA A 395 -5.60 -11.57 -15.54
N ASN A 396 -5.09 -10.71 -16.41
CA ASN A 396 -4.77 -9.31 -16.11
C ASN A 396 -5.81 -8.44 -16.83
N PHE A 397 -6.13 -7.28 -16.27
CA PHE A 397 -7.08 -6.37 -16.89
C PHE A 397 -6.74 -4.89 -16.65
N GLU A 398 -7.25 -4.07 -17.55
CA GLU A 398 -7.29 -2.61 -17.47
C GLU A 398 -8.70 -2.16 -17.83
N GLN A 399 -9.32 -1.34 -16.98
CA GLN A 399 -10.68 -0.87 -17.16
C GLN A 399 -10.76 0.64 -16.94
N HIS A 400 -11.46 1.34 -17.83
CA HIS A 400 -11.77 2.76 -17.76
C HIS A 400 -13.28 2.96 -17.72
N CYS A 401 -13.76 3.64 -16.67
CA CYS A 401 -15.16 4.00 -16.51
C CYS A 401 -15.52 5.23 -17.33
N GLU A 402 -16.70 5.21 -17.98
CA GLU A 402 -17.34 6.37 -18.64
C GLU A 402 -16.41 7.11 -19.63
N GLY A 403 -15.45 6.41 -20.22
CA GLY A 403 -14.43 7.01 -21.11
C GLY A 403 -13.40 7.88 -20.39
N GLY A 404 -13.31 7.80 -19.07
CA GLY A 404 -12.33 8.50 -18.25
C GLY A 404 -10.90 8.02 -18.53
N VAL A 405 -9.92 8.89 -18.35
CA VAL A 405 -8.49 8.55 -18.47
C VAL A 405 -8.00 7.68 -17.30
N PRO A 406 -8.41 7.94 -16.03
CA PRO A 406 -7.97 7.09 -14.92
C PRO A 406 -8.45 5.65 -15.08
N ALA A 407 -7.54 4.70 -14.83
CA ALA A 407 -7.78 3.28 -15.00
C ALA A 407 -7.83 2.52 -13.67
N LEU A 408 -8.59 1.42 -13.68
CA LEU A 408 -8.46 0.32 -12.73
C LEU A 408 -7.67 -0.80 -13.38
N PHE A 409 -6.46 -1.05 -12.90
CA PHE A 409 -5.65 -2.20 -13.26
C PHE A 409 -5.89 -3.34 -12.29
N GLY A 410 -5.86 -4.59 -12.76
CA GLY A 410 -5.99 -5.72 -11.86
C GLY A 410 -5.45 -7.05 -12.37
N TRP A 411 -5.28 -7.94 -11.41
CA TRP A 411 -4.83 -9.32 -11.59
C TRP A 411 -5.78 -10.24 -10.86
N LEU A 412 -6.43 -11.12 -11.58
CA LEU A 412 -7.20 -12.21 -11.00
C LEU A 412 -6.44 -13.51 -11.20
N ARG A 413 -6.25 -14.26 -10.14
CA ARG A 413 -5.68 -15.60 -10.12
C ARG A 413 -6.64 -16.50 -9.35
N TYR A 414 -6.94 -17.65 -9.88
CA TYR A 414 -7.75 -18.67 -9.22
C TYR A 414 -7.13 -20.03 -9.51
N HIS A 415 -6.62 -20.69 -8.46
CA HIS A 415 -5.86 -21.94 -8.57
C HIS A 415 -4.81 -21.89 -9.69
N ALA A 416 -4.23 -20.73 -9.93
CA ALA A 416 -3.34 -20.48 -11.05
C ALA A 416 -2.00 -21.22 -10.87
N LYS A 417 -1.59 -21.88 -11.93
CA LYS A 417 -0.29 -22.57 -12.03
C LYS A 417 0.48 -21.95 -13.19
N LEU A 418 0.76 -20.66 -13.09
CA LEU A 418 1.52 -19.97 -14.13
C LEU A 418 2.95 -20.48 -14.13
N GLN A 419 3.42 -20.84 -15.31
CA GLN A 419 4.82 -21.20 -15.49
C GLN A 419 5.68 -19.94 -15.37
N GLN A 420 6.83 -20.09 -14.73
CA GLN A 420 7.75 -19.02 -14.47
C GLN A 420 9.16 -19.46 -14.79
N PHE A 421 9.85 -18.72 -15.65
CA PHE A 421 11.31 -18.76 -15.68
C PHE A 421 11.83 -17.81 -14.60
N SER A 422 12.86 -18.23 -13.91
CA SER A 422 13.63 -17.34 -13.07
C SER A 422 15.12 -17.67 -13.17
N VAL A 423 15.95 -16.68 -12.88
CA VAL A 423 17.39 -16.86 -12.78
C VAL A 423 17.82 -16.50 -11.36
N THR A 424 18.60 -17.38 -10.74
CA THR A 424 19.15 -17.12 -9.40
C THR A 424 20.39 -16.22 -9.49
N ASP A 425 20.84 -15.69 -8.36
CA ASP A 425 22.19 -15.14 -8.27
C ASP A 425 23.21 -16.22 -8.59
N ALA A 426 24.30 -15.83 -9.22
CA ALA A 426 25.31 -16.77 -9.66
C ALA A 426 26.15 -17.27 -8.50
N VAL A 427 26.54 -18.54 -8.60
CA VAL A 427 27.58 -19.13 -7.76
C VAL A 427 28.91 -18.96 -8.47
N ILE A 428 29.91 -18.34 -7.81
CA ILE A 428 31.26 -18.22 -8.35
C ILE A 428 32.00 -19.54 -8.15
N SER A 429 32.46 -20.10 -9.26
CA SER A 429 33.22 -21.37 -9.28
C SER A 429 34.50 -21.20 -10.10
N GLY A 430 35.62 -21.03 -9.44
CA GLY A 430 36.90 -20.74 -10.08
C GLY A 430 36.88 -19.47 -10.91
N SER A 431 37.09 -19.57 -12.22
CA SER A 431 37.05 -18.47 -13.17
C SER A 431 35.69 -18.34 -13.87
N SER A 432 34.63 -18.76 -13.25
CA SER A 432 33.27 -18.72 -13.86
C SER A 432 32.23 -18.31 -12.84
N ALA A 433 31.23 -17.56 -13.29
CA ALA A 433 29.97 -17.32 -12.60
C ALA A 433 28.89 -18.25 -13.20
N VAL A 434 28.28 -19.09 -12.37
CA VAL A 434 27.27 -20.06 -12.80
C VAL A 434 25.90 -19.60 -12.33
N PHE A 435 25.05 -19.18 -13.27
CA PHE A 435 23.65 -18.87 -13.04
C PHE A 435 22.82 -20.13 -13.18
N THR A 436 21.82 -20.31 -12.31
CA THR A 436 20.79 -21.33 -12.49
C THR A 436 19.53 -20.68 -13.01
N VAL A 437 19.09 -21.10 -14.19
CA VAL A 437 17.78 -20.72 -14.76
C VAL A 437 16.80 -21.82 -14.41
N THR A 438 15.66 -21.47 -13.80
CA THR A 438 14.64 -22.41 -13.36
C THR A 438 13.34 -22.17 -14.10
N LEU A 439 12.56 -23.25 -14.30
CA LEU A 439 11.18 -23.24 -14.80
C LEU A 439 10.27 -23.93 -13.79
N SER A 440 9.33 -23.22 -13.24
CA SER A 440 8.37 -23.76 -12.27
C SER A 440 6.94 -23.32 -12.57
N PRO A 441 5.96 -24.24 -12.57
CA PRO A 441 6.11 -25.70 -12.66
C PRO A 441 6.72 -26.15 -14.00
N SER A 442 7.17 -27.40 -14.07
CA SER A 442 7.63 -28.00 -15.34
C SER A 442 6.54 -28.03 -16.39
N ASN A 443 6.92 -28.04 -17.68
CA ASN A 443 5.98 -28.09 -18.79
C ASN A 443 5.99 -29.46 -19.51
N ALA A 444 4.87 -29.78 -20.18
CA ALA A 444 4.75 -30.99 -21.00
C ALA A 444 5.31 -30.81 -22.42
N THR A 445 5.61 -29.57 -22.83
CA THR A 445 6.21 -29.23 -24.12
C THR A 445 7.54 -28.52 -23.90
N SER A 446 8.38 -28.46 -24.95
CA SER A 446 9.62 -27.69 -24.86
C SER A 446 9.33 -26.19 -24.77
N LEU A 447 9.99 -25.51 -23.83
CA LEU A 447 9.94 -24.05 -23.65
C LEU A 447 11.37 -23.50 -23.69
N SER A 448 11.53 -22.24 -24.10
CA SER A 448 12.81 -21.55 -24.10
C SER A 448 12.69 -20.11 -23.62
N VAL A 449 13.82 -19.60 -23.16
CA VAL A 449 13.99 -18.22 -22.73
C VAL A 449 15.40 -17.78 -23.14
N ASP A 450 15.56 -16.54 -23.56
CA ASP A 450 16.87 -15.99 -23.85
C ASP A 450 17.52 -15.48 -22.56
N PHE A 451 18.77 -15.85 -22.37
CA PHE A 451 19.63 -15.33 -21.31
C PHE A 451 20.65 -14.39 -21.92
N ALA A 452 20.89 -13.25 -21.29
CA ALA A 452 21.95 -12.32 -21.62
C ALA A 452 22.62 -11.77 -20.35
N THR A 453 23.90 -11.41 -20.44
CA THR A 453 24.58 -10.70 -19.38
C THR A 453 24.42 -9.19 -19.55
N ALA A 454 24.29 -8.45 -18.44
CA ALA A 454 24.24 -6.99 -18.41
C ALA A 454 25.28 -6.43 -17.43
N ASP A 455 25.90 -5.32 -17.80
CA ASP A 455 26.91 -4.66 -16.98
C ASP A 455 26.30 -4.09 -15.68
N GLY A 456 27.10 -4.17 -14.63
CA GLY A 456 26.91 -3.45 -13.37
C GLY A 456 28.16 -2.64 -13.05
N THR A 457 28.84 -2.94 -11.96
CA THR A 457 30.20 -2.43 -11.70
C THR A 457 31.29 -3.23 -12.43
N ALA A 458 30.97 -4.47 -12.85
CA ALA A 458 31.79 -5.28 -13.76
C ALA A 458 31.36 -5.00 -15.21
N ILE A 459 32.33 -4.94 -16.14
CA ILE A 459 32.16 -4.55 -17.53
C ILE A 459 32.51 -5.72 -18.44
N ALA A 460 31.63 -6.04 -19.39
CA ALA A 460 31.84 -7.06 -20.41
C ALA A 460 33.12 -6.81 -21.23
N GLY A 461 33.86 -7.86 -21.52
CA GLY A 461 35.14 -7.78 -22.25
C GLY A 461 36.34 -7.35 -21.40
N THR A 462 36.11 -6.82 -20.19
CA THR A 462 37.15 -6.44 -19.22
C THR A 462 37.16 -7.36 -18.00
N ASP A 463 36.02 -7.58 -17.43
CA ASP A 463 35.88 -8.31 -16.16
C ASP A 463 35.23 -9.70 -16.37
N TYR A 464 34.35 -9.82 -17.37
CA TYR A 464 33.68 -11.07 -17.73
C TYR A 464 33.42 -11.14 -19.25
N VAL A 465 33.09 -12.35 -19.74
CA VAL A 465 32.75 -12.57 -21.16
C VAL A 465 31.23 -12.44 -21.32
N SER A 466 30.79 -11.53 -22.20
CA SER A 466 29.36 -11.42 -22.56
C SER A 466 28.85 -12.76 -23.10
N THR A 467 27.76 -13.28 -22.52
CA THR A 467 27.25 -14.64 -22.75
C THR A 467 25.75 -14.61 -23.09
N PRO A 468 25.36 -14.17 -24.32
CA PRO A 468 23.99 -14.31 -24.79
C PRO A 468 23.74 -15.75 -25.28
N GLN A 469 22.64 -16.39 -24.83
CA GLN A 469 22.20 -17.70 -25.34
C GLN A 469 20.74 -17.97 -25.08
N THR A 470 20.12 -18.81 -25.91
CA THR A 470 18.78 -19.33 -25.65
C THR A 470 18.87 -20.58 -24.77
N VAL A 471 18.21 -20.54 -23.61
CA VAL A 471 18.11 -21.64 -22.66
C VAL A 471 16.81 -22.41 -22.94
N THR A 472 16.95 -23.69 -23.28
CA THR A 472 15.80 -24.55 -23.66
C THR A 472 15.54 -25.58 -22.57
N PHE A 473 14.26 -25.69 -22.17
CA PHE A 473 13.75 -26.65 -21.23
C PHE A 473 12.95 -27.72 -21.99
N SER A 474 13.49 -28.94 -22.05
CA SER A 474 12.75 -30.08 -22.59
C SER A 474 11.57 -30.45 -21.67
N PRO A 475 10.56 -31.21 -22.16
CA PRO A 475 9.43 -31.62 -21.33
C PRO A 475 9.86 -32.22 -19.99
N GLY A 476 9.29 -31.72 -18.90
CA GLY A 476 9.60 -32.15 -17.53
C GLY A 476 10.82 -31.51 -16.89
N MET A 477 11.67 -30.82 -17.63
CA MET A 477 12.84 -30.12 -17.06
C MET A 477 12.43 -28.88 -16.28
N THR A 478 13.14 -28.64 -15.17
CA THR A 478 12.88 -27.49 -14.26
C THR A 478 14.12 -26.63 -14.03
N GLU A 479 15.32 -27.08 -14.42
CA GLU A 479 16.57 -26.35 -14.18
C GLU A 479 17.52 -26.46 -15.38
N GLN A 480 18.23 -25.38 -15.65
CA GLN A 480 19.34 -25.27 -16.59
C GLN A 480 20.39 -24.32 -16.02
N THR A 481 21.65 -24.53 -16.33
CA THR A 481 22.72 -23.64 -15.90
C THR A 481 23.32 -22.86 -17.07
N VAL A 482 23.68 -21.61 -16.80
CA VAL A 482 24.44 -20.75 -17.71
C VAL A 482 25.76 -20.39 -17.05
N THR A 483 26.85 -20.73 -17.71
CA THR A 483 28.21 -20.44 -17.22
C THR A 483 28.78 -19.23 -17.94
N VAL A 484 29.10 -18.20 -17.19
CA VAL A 484 29.73 -16.96 -17.68
C VAL A 484 31.18 -16.94 -17.27
N PRO A 485 32.14 -16.96 -18.22
CA PRO A 485 33.57 -16.90 -17.88
C PRO A 485 33.96 -15.53 -17.30
N LEU A 486 34.75 -15.53 -16.22
CA LEU A 486 35.33 -14.35 -15.60
C LEU A 486 36.75 -14.14 -16.16
N ILE A 487 37.07 -12.90 -16.52
CA ILE A 487 38.39 -12.54 -17.08
C ILE A 487 39.37 -12.25 -15.94
N ASN A 488 38.93 -11.54 -14.90
CA ASN A 488 39.74 -11.16 -13.75
C ASN A 488 39.02 -11.52 -12.44
N PRO A 489 38.90 -12.80 -12.08
CA PRO A 489 38.25 -13.21 -10.85
C PRO A 489 39.06 -12.76 -9.62
N GLY A 490 38.41 -12.09 -8.66
CA GLY A 490 39.02 -11.72 -7.37
C GLY A 490 39.55 -10.30 -7.25
N ALA A 491 39.30 -9.42 -8.22
CA ALA A 491 39.61 -8.00 -8.13
C ALA A 491 38.39 -7.15 -7.76
N ASN A 492 38.29 -6.79 -6.47
CA ASN A 492 37.41 -5.70 -6.00
C ASN A 492 35.89 -5.87 -6.14
N SER A 493 35.30 -6.92 -5.57
CA SER A 493 33.82 -7.01 -5.36
C SER A 493 32.97 -6.33 -6.45
N LYS A 494 33.15 -6.75 -7.70
CA LYS A 494 32.40 -6.23 -8.85
C LYS A 494 31.13 -7.05 -9.11
N THR A 495 30.10 -6.42 -9.63
CA THR A 495 28.81 -7.04 -9.91
C THR A 495 28.40 -6.85 -11.36
N PHE A 496 27.90 -7.91 -12.01
CA PHE A 496 27.15 -7.88 -13.26
C PHE A 496 25.86 -8.71 -13.10
N TYR A 497 25.03 -8.71 -14.12
CA TYR A 497 23.70 -9.33 -14.04
C TYR A 497 23.50 -10.36 -15.14
N GLY A 498 22.72 -11.41 -14.83
CA GLY A 498 22.11 -12.31 -15.79
C GLY A 498 20.63 -11.96 -15.95
N GLU A 499 20.18 -11.69 -17.15
CA GLU A 499 18.83 -11.26 -17.47
C GLU A 499 18.15 -12.25 -18.43
N LEU A 500 16.85 -12.51 -18.18
CA LEU A 500 16.03 -13.35 -19.04
C LEU A 500 15.11 -12.50 -19.90
N SER A 501 14.94 -12.89 -21.18
CA SER A 501 14.08 -12.21 -22.15
C SER A 501 13.48 -13.19 -23.15
N ALA A 502 12.55 -12.72 -23.98
CA ALA A 502 11.96 -13.40 -25.14
C ALA A 502 11.55 -14.88 -24.87
N PRO A 503 10.71 -15.18 -23.85
CA PRO A 503 10.24 -16.53 -23.62
C PRO A 503 9.38 -17.03 -24.78
N THR A 504 9.51 -18.30 -25.15
CA THR A 504 8.68 -18.97 -26.16
C THR A 504 7.86 -20.08 -25.54
N GLY A 505 6.69 -20.36 -26.10
CA GLY A 505 5.80 -21.42 -25.64
C GLY A 505 4.65 -20.93 -24.74
N ALA A 506 4.60 -21.34 -23.48
CA ALA A 506 3.58 -20.89 -22.54
C ALA A 506 3.88 -19.48 -21.98
N PRO A 507 2.93 -18.80 -21.31
CA PRO A 507 3.24 -17.57 -20.59
C PRO A 507 4.24 -17.90 -19.48
N VAL A 508 5.36 -17.20 -19.50
CA VAL A 508 6.47 -17.44 -18.60
C VAL A 508 6.91 -16.12 -17.98
N TRP A 509 7.36 -16.18 -16.76
CA TRP A 509 7.79 -15.04 -15.97
C TRP A 509 9.31 -14.89 -16.06
N ILE A 510 9.78 -13.68 -16.18
CA ILE A 510 11.19 -13.40 -16.45
C ILE A 510 11.81 -12.70 -15.25
N GLY A 511 13.00 -13.16 -14.85
CA GLY A 511 13.73 -12.66 -13.70
C GLY A 511 15.12 -12.13 -14.04
N ARG A 512 15.75 -11.56 -13.05
CA ARG A 512 17.13 -11.06 -13.08
C ARG A 512 17.90 -11.65 -11.91
N GLY A 513 19.10 -12.15 -12.16
CA GLY A 513 20.05 -12.58 -11.15
C GLY A 513 21.33 -11.74 -11.18
N SER A 514 22.06 -11.68 -10.07
CA SER A 514 23.35 -10.98 -9.96
C SER A 514 24.50 -11.94 -9.80
N ALA A 515 25.69 -11.53 -10.24
CA ALA A 515 26.97 -12.19 -9.98
C ALA A 515 27.91 -11.17 -9.36
N THR A 516 28.41 -11.46 -8.16
CA THR A 516 29.42 -10.63 -7.49
C THR A 516 30.68 -11.46 -7.28
N PHE A 517 31.80 -10.96 -7.69
CA PHE A 517 33.10 -11.68 -7.65
C PHE A 517 34.25 -10.73 -7.40
#